data_a3767ba0f23206c449093704f4b29937
#
_entry.id   a3767ba0f23206c449093704f4b29937
#
_cell.length_a   1.000
_cell.length_b   1.000
_cell.length_c   1.000
_cell.angle_alpha   90.00
_cell.angle_beta   90.00
_cell.angle_gamma   90.00
#
_symmetry.space_group_name_H-M   'P 1'
#
loop_
_entity.id
_entity.type
_entity.pdbx_description
1 polymer ?
#
loop_
_entity_poly.entity_id
_entity_poly.type
_entity_poly.pdbx_seq_one_letter_code
_entity_poly.pdbx_strand_id
1 'polypeptide(L)'
;VVLDGDDWFADERVLERLAKVYADAEVWLTYGSHKLHYAPRRRDRWLQRTVRGKVYAYPEVVAELAHYRYYDFIAAHLRSYRRFLWEALRDEDLRDGDGGYYRAAADAVTMWPMLEMATPQHWRFLNEVLYVYNNKHGLSENRPGSRREQLRVAMTVRSMPRYAPLEHR
;
A
#
# COMPACT_ATOMS: atom_id res chain seq x y z
N VAL A 1 -9.08 -0.15 -7.62
CA VAL A 1 -7.92 -1.03 -7.72
C VAL A 1 -6.75 -0.23 -8.24
N VAL A 2 -5.58 -0.36 -7.60
CA VAL A 2 -4.33 0.27 -8.03
C VAL A 2 -3.49 -0.79 -8.75
N LEU A 3 -3.17 -0.54 -10.01
CA LEU A 3 -2.27 -1.35 -10.83
C LEU A 3 -1.21 -0.42 -11.41
N ASP A 4 0.04 -0.65 -11.05
CA ASP A 4 1.16 0.13 -11.56
C ASP A 4 1.42 -0.23 -13.03
N GLY A 5 1.88 0.72 -13.84
CA GLY A 5 1.88 0.59 -15.30
C GLY A 5 2.84 -0.45 -15.88
N ASP A 6 3.77 -0.96 -15.06
CA ASP A 6 4.75 -1.99 -15.42
C ASP A 6 4.47 -3.35 -14.72
N ASP A 7 3.37 -3.45 -13.96
CA ASP A 7 2.95 -4.62 -13.21
C ASP A 7 1.70 -5.27 -13.83
N TRP A 8 1.27 -6.42 -13.31
CA TRP A 8 0.06 -7.10 -13.79
C TRP A 8 -0.62 -7.94 -12.71
N PHE A 9 -1.86 -8.31 -12.96
CA PHE A 9 -2.61 -9.23 -12.11
C PHE A 9 -2.00 -10.64 -12.15
N ALA A 10 -2.15 -11.38 -11.07
CA ALA A 10 -1.61 -12.74 -10.98
C ALA A 10 -2.29 -13.73 -11.96
N ASP A 11 -3.54 -13.48 -12.29
CA ASP A 11 -4.34 -14.18 -13.29
C ASP A 11 -5.59 -13.38 -13.69
N GLU A 12 -6.36 -13.91 -14.63
CA GLU A 12 -7.55 -13.28 -15.22
C GLU A 12 -8.73 -13.12 -14.26
N ARG A 13 -8.75 -13.84 -13.14
CA ARG A 13 -9.88 -13.86 -12.19
C ARG A 13 -9.68 -12.94 -11.00
N VAL A 14 -8.62 -12.16 -10.96
CA VAL A 14 -8.30 -11.27 -9.82
C VAL A 14 -9.43 -10.29 -9.53
N LEU A 15 -9.98 -9.65 -10.55
CA LEU A 15 -11.08 -8.68 -10.37
C LEU A 15 -12.38 -9.35 -9.90
N GLU A 16 -12.66 -10.58 -10.35
CA GLU A 16 -13.80 -11.36 -9.85
C GLU A 16 -13.67 -11.65 -8.35
N ARG A 17 -12.47 -12.03 -7.90
CA ARG A 17 -12.19 -12.27 -6.49
C ARG A 17 -12.32 -11.00 -5.65
N LEU A 18 -11.80 -9.88 -6.12
CA LEU A 18 -11.98 -8.59 -5.46
C LEU A 18 -13.47 -8.20 -5.39
N ALA A 19 -14.22 -8.39 -6.46
CA ALA A 19 -15.65 -8.11 -6.47
C ALA A 19 -16.40 -8.89 -5.38
N LYS A 20 -16.03 -10.16 -5.15
CA LYS A 20 -16.60 -10.97 -4.06
C LYS A 20 -16.27 -10.41 -2.69
N VAL A 21 -15.05 -9.91 -2.49
CA VAL A 21 -14.65 -9.26 -1.22
C VAL A 21 -15.46 -7.98 -1.00
N TYR A 22 -15.64 -7.17 -2.04
CA TYR A 22 -16.38 -5.90 -1.97
C TYR A 22 -17.90 -6.04 -2.06
N ALA A 23 -18.43 -7.28 -2.21
CA ALA A 23 -19.86 -7.55 -2.00
C ALA A 23 -20.27 -7.28 -0.54
N ASP A 24 -19.36 -7.39 0.41
CA ASP A 24 -19.50 -6.86 1.75
C ASP A 24 -19.35 -5.33 1.71
N ALA A 25 -20.44 -4.61 2.03
CA ALA A 25 -20.45 -3.15 2.05
C ALA A 25 -19.49 -2.57 3.09
N GLU A 26 -19.21 -3.31 4.15
CA GLU A 26 -18.30 -2.91 5.23
C GLU A 26 -16.83 -2.96 4.81
N VAL A 27 -16.49 -3.57 3.68
CA VAL A 27 -15.14 -3.54 3.16
C VAL A 27 -14.91 -2.26 2.34
N TRP A 28 -14.07 -1.38 2.85
CA TRP A 28 -13.73 -0.11 2.21
C TRP A 28 -12.35 -0.12 1.56
N LEU A 29 -11.42 -0.91 2.11
CA LEU A 29 -10.04 -0.98 1.66
C LEU A 29 -9.51 -2.41 1.77
N THR A 30 -8.71 -2.81 0.78
CA THR A 30 -7.93 -4.05 0.86
C THR A 30 -6.47 -3.78 0.51
N TYR A 31 -5.60 -4.57 1.11
CA TYR A 31 -4.21 -4.70 0.69
C TYR A 31 -3.81 -6.18 0.79
N GLY A 32 -2.75 -6.56 0.10
CA GLY A 32 -2.49 -7.99 -0.02
C GLY A 32 -1.03 -8.36 -0.23
N SER A 33 -0.85 -9.54 -0.75
CA SER A 33 0.44 -10.13 -1.07
C SER A 33 0.69 -10.07 -2.57
N HIS A 34 1.96 -9.93 -2.94
CA HIS A 34 2.39 -9.97 -4.34
C HIS A 34 3.52 -10.99 -4.53
N LYS A 35 3.74 -11.43 -5.74
CA LYS A 35 4.92 -12.18 -6.15
C LYS A 35 5.82 -11.32 -7.02
N LEU A 36 7.12 -11.54 -6.94
CA LEU A 36 8.07 -10.91 -7.84
C LEU A 36 8.13 -11.65 -9.17
N HIS A 37 8.12 -10.92 -10.28
CA HIS A 37 8.37 -11.48 -11.61
C HIS A 37 9.80 -12.01 -11.74
N TYR A 38 10.75 -11.36 -11.07
CA TYR A 38 12.15 -11.74 -11.08
C TYR A 38 12.65 -11.98 -9.65
N ALA A 39 13.07 -13.23 -9.37
CA ALA A 39 13.74 -13.53 -8.12
C ALA A 39 15.13 -12.88 -8.10
N PRO A 40 15.50 -12.15 -7.06
CA PRO A 40 16.85 -11.57 -6.95
C PRO A 40 17.92 -12.66 -6.98
N ARG A 41 19.10 -12.32 -7.47
CA ARG A 41 20.24 -13.23 -7.53
C ARG A 41 20.65 -13.72 -6.14
N ARG A 42 21.33 -14.86 -6.05
CA ARG A 42 21.76 -15.54 -4.81
C ARG A 42 22.42 -14.62 -3.76
N ARG A 43 23.01 -13.50 -4.21
CA ARG A 43 23.64 -12.44 -3.39
C ARG A 43 22.68 -11.65 -2.51
N ASP A 44 21.39 -11.62 -2.88
CA ASP A 44 20.34 -10.85 -2.21
C ASP A 44 19.43 -11.75 -1.36
N ARG A 45 19.95 -12.87 -0.88
CA ARG A 45 19.19 -13.90 -0.15
C ARG A 45 18.47 -13.39 1.12
N TRP A 46 19.03 -12.36 1.75
CA TRP A 46 18.39 -11.71 2.89
C TRP A 46 17.20 -10.83 2.45
N LEU A 47 17.30 -10.17 1.28
CA LEU A 47 16.19 -9.48 0.62
C LEU A 47 15.10 -10.48 0.19
N GLN A 48 15.47 -11.69 -0.23
CA GLN A 48 14.49 -12.74 -0.59
C GLN A 48 13.56 -13.12 0.57
N ARG A 49 14.00 -13.04 1.83
CA ARG A 49 13.12 -13.29 2.99
C ARG A 49 12.12 -12.16 3.21
N THR A 50 12.47 -10.93 2.83
CA THR A 50 11.62 -9.75 2.98
C THR A 50 10.74 -9.50 1.74
N VAL A 51 11.17 -9.93 0.55
CA VAL A 51 10.57 -9.63 -0.75
C VAL A 51 9.81 -10.81 -1.33
N ARG A 52 9.97 -12.03 -0.85
CA ARG A 52 9.09 -13.14 -1.15
C ARG A 52 7.78 -12.99 -0.37
N GLY A 53 7.03 -12.03 -0.83
CA GLY A 53 5.60 -12.04 -0.98
C GLY A 53 4.73 -12.54 0.14
N LYS A 54 5.16 -12.54 1.40
CA LYS A 54 4.20 -12.57 2.49
C LYS A 54 4.25 -11.22 3.19
N VAL A 55 3.46 -10.32 2.69
CA VAL A 55 3.02 -9.20 3.48
C VAL A 55 2.07 -9.78 4.53
N TYR A 56 2.17 -9.30 5.74
CA TYR A 56 1.31 -9.74 6.85
C TYR A 56 0.25 -8.67 7.09
N ALA A 57 -0.87 -9.06 7.68
CA ALA A 57 -1.79 -8.09 8.23
C ALA A 57 -1.09 -7.22 9.28
N TYR A 58 -1.49 -5.96 9.41
CA TYR A 58 -1.06 -5.16 10.54
C TYR A 58 -1.40 -5.89 11.84
N PRO A 59 -0.47 -5.91 12.83
CA PRO A 59 -0.78 -6.43 14.16
C PRO A 59 -2.00 -5.73 14.74
N GLU A 60 -2.83 -6.48 15.45
CA GLU A 60 -4.08 -5.98 16.04
C GLU A 60 -3.87 -4.71 16.86
N VAL A 61 -2.87 -4.69 17.73
CA VAL A 61 -2.54 -3.51 18.54
C VAL A 61 -2.17 -2.29 17.69
N VAL A 62 -1.50 -2.48 16.56
CA VAL A 62 -1.16 -1.37 15.64
C VAL A 62 -2.42 -0.83 14.97
N ALA A 63 -3.33 -1.73 14.61
CA ALA A 63 -4.59 -1.39 13.96
C ALA A 63 -5.55 -0.68 14.93
N GLU A 64 -5.74 -1.22 16.14
CA GLU A 64 -6.61 -0.64 17.17
C GLU A 64 -6.17 0.77 17.60
N LEU A 65 -4.86 1.00 17.73
CA LEU A 65 -4.30 2.30 18.06
C LEU A 65 -4.15 3.23 16.85
N ALA A 66 -4.49 2.77 15.65
CA ALA A 66 -4.22 3.44 14.38
C ALA A 66 -2.75 3.90 14.25
N HIS A 67 -1.81 3.08 14.72
CA HIS A 67 -0.38 3.39 14.75
C HIS A 67 0.34 2.97 13.46
N TYR A 68 -0.35 2.95 12.32
CA TYR A 68 0.19 2.54 11.01
C TYR A 68 1.45 3.31 10.63
N ARG A 69 1.51 4.60 10.92
CA ARG A 69 2.67 5.47 10.61
C ARG A 69 3.89 5.18 11.48
N TYR A 70 3.72 4.55 12.64
CA TYR A 70 4.81 4.17 13.56
C TYR A 70 5.28 2.73 13.36
N TYR A 71 4.64 2.01 12.46
CA TYR A 71 4.99 0.66 12.07
C TYR A 71 5.62 0.63 10.67
N ASP A 72 6.15 -0.52 10.25
CA ASP A 72 6.62 -0.69 8.88
C ASP A 72 5.46 -0.53 7.90
N PHE A 73 5.75 0.04 6.72
CA PHE A 73 4.76 0.08 5.66
C PHE A 73 4.58 -1.32 5.06
N ILE A 74 3.46 -1.95 5.37
CA ILE A 74 3.13 -3.30 4.93
C ILE A 74 1.83 -3.37 4.11
N ALA A 75 1.19 -2.23 3.83
CA ALA A 75 0.00 -2.15 2.97
C ALA A 75 0.39 -2.30 1.48
N ALA A 76 0.91 -3.49 1.14
CA ALA A 76 1.44 -3.78 -0.18
C ALA A 76 0.36 -4.15 -1.21
N HIS A 77 0.81 -4.43 -2.44
CA HIS A 77 -0.04 -4.84 -3.55
C HIS A 77 -0.75 -6.21 -3.29
N LEU A 78 -1.94 -6.51 -3.79
CA LEU A 78 -2.77 -5.61 -4.56
C LEU A 78 -3.52 -4.67 -3.61
N ARG A 79 -3.48 -3.38 -3.89
CA ARG A 79 -4.20 -2.35 -3.14
C ARG A 79 -5.49 -2.01 -3.85
N SER A 80 -6.59 -1.98 -3.10
CA SER A 80 -7.85 -1.48 -3.61
C SER A 80 -8.65 -0.78 -2.52
N TYR A 81 -9.50 0.15 -2.90
CA TYR A 81 -10.29 0.93 -1.96
C TYR A 81 -11.53 1.50 -2.64
N ARG A 82 -12.54 1.82 -1.84
CA ARG A 82 -13.71 2.54 -2.32
C ARG A 82 -13.34 3.99 -2.61
N ARG A 83 -13.94 4.57 -3.62
CA ARG A 83 -13.64 5.89 -4.15
C ARG A 83 -13.69 6.99 -3.10
N PHE A 84 -14.65 6.93 -2.18
CA PHE A 84 -14.82 7.95 -1.14
C PHE A 84 -13.59 8.08 -0.21
N LEU A 85 -12.81 7.02 0.01
CA LEU A 85 -11.56 7.12 0.76
C LEU A 85 -10.52 7.98 0.04
N TRP A 86 -10.47 7.88 -1.29
CA TRP A 86 -9.61 8.72 -2.10
C TRP A 86 -10.08 10.18 -2.07
N GLU A 87 -11.37 10.41 -2.21
CA GLU A 87 -11.98 11.76 -2.20
C GLU A 87 -11.88 12.45 -0.83
N ALA A 88 -11.68 11.70 0.25
CA ALA A 88 -11.45 12.22 1.59
C ALA A 88 -9.98 12.61 1.86
N LEU A 89 -9.05 12.27 0.97
CA LEU A 89 -7.66 12.72 1.11
C LEU A 89 -7.56 14.23 0.81
N ARG A 90 -6.82 14.93 1.63
CA ARG A 90 -6.54 16.36 1.40
C ARG A 90 -5.44 16.49 0.34
N ASP A 91 -5.68 17.31 -0.67
CA ASP A 91 -4.73 17.51 -1.78
C ASP A 91 -3.37 18.02 -1.31
N GLU A 92 -3.35 18.87 -0.29
CA GLU A 92 -2.13 19.38 0.32
C GLU A 92 -1.26 18.30 0.93
N ASP A 93 -1.84 17.22 1.47
CA ASP A 93 -1.10 16.09 2.05
C ASP A 93 -0.50 15.17 0.98
N LEU A 94 -0.95 15.27 -0.27
CA LEU A 94 -0.43 14.55 -1.41
C LEU A 94 0.74 15.28 -2.10
N ARG A 95 1.05 16.51 -1.65
CA ARG A 95 2.05 17.38 -2.27
C ARG A 95 3.32 17.50 -1.43
N ASP A 96 4.44 17.63 -2.12
CA ASP A 96 5.72 17.93 -1.51
C ASP A 96 5.87 19.44 -1.19
N GLY A 97 7.03 19.80 -0.59
CA GLY A 97 7.31 21.19 -0.23
C GLY A 97 7.40 22.17 -1.40
N ASP A 98 7.54 21.69 -2.62
CA ASP A 98 7.58 22.49 -3.86
C ASP A 98 6.20 22.55 -4.54
N GLY A 99 5.17 21.95 -3.92
CA GLY A 99 3.79 21.95 -4.39
C GLY A 99 3.50 20.89 -5.48
N GLY A 100 4.48 20.09 -5.88
CA GLY A 100 4.30 18.93 -6.75
C GLY A 100 3.78 17.70 -5.98
N TYR A 101 3.17 16.75 -6.67
CA TYR A 101 2.82 15.47 -6.05
C TYR A 101 4.07 14.65 -5.72
N TYR A 102 4.04 13.94 -4.60
CA TYR A 102 5.13 13.04 -4.22
C TYR A 102 5.43 12.02 -5.32
N ARG A 103 6.70 11.96 -5.73
CA ARG A 103 7.20 11.06 -6.78
C ARG A 103 7.70 9.73 -6.25
N ALA A 104 7.87 9.61 -4.93
CA ALA A 104 8.33 8.40 -4.27
C ALA A 104 7.44 8.11 -3.06
N ALA A 105 7.32 6.86 -2.66
CA ALA A 105 6.49 6.40 -1.55
C ALA A 105 5.02 6.89 -1.63
N ALA A 106 4.49 7.11 -2.83
CA ALA A 106 3.11 7.55 -3.05
C ALA A 106 2.09 6.60 -2.42
N ASP A 107 2.44 5.33 -2.31
CA ASP A 107 1.67 4.31 -1.62
C ASP A 107 1.56 4.57 -0.11
N ALA A 108 2.62 4.97 0.57
CA ALA A 108 2.58 5.33 1.98
C ALA A 108 1.78 6.63 2.20
N VAL A 109 1.95 7.60 1.30
CA VAL A 109 1.23 8.89 1.32
C VAL A 109 -0.29 8.68 1.26
N THR A 110 -0.77 7.69 0.52
CA THR A 110 -2.20 7.42 0.33
C THR A 110 -2.74 6.38 1.30
N MET A 111 -2.03 5.27 1.49
CA MET A 111 -2.57 4.12 2.22
C MET A 111 -2.61 4.32 3.74
N TRP A 112 -1.63 5.01 4.34
CA TRP A 112 -1.70 5.29 5.78
C TRP A 112 -2.92 6.14 6.16
N PRO A 113 -3.20 7.29 5.49
CA PRO A 113 -4.44 8.02 5.71
C PRO A 113 -5.71 7.19 5.50
N MET A 114 -5.74 6.38 4.43
CA MET A 114 -6.91 5.55 4.15
C MET A 114 -7.13 4.46 5.21
N LEU A 115 -6.06 3.86 5.74
CA LEU A 115 -6.15 2.90 6.84
C LEU A 115 -6.64 3.56 8.14
N GLU A 116 -6.19 4.80 8.41
CA GLU A 116 -6.66 5.59 9.55
C GLU A 116 -8.15 5.89 9.43
N MET A 117 -8.60 6.31 8.25
CA MET A 117 -10.02 6.61 7.97
C MET A 117 -10.91 5.37 7.99
N ALA A 118 -10.42 4.25 7.45
CA ALA A 118 -11.21 3.02 7.33
C ALA A 118 -11.35 2.28 8.66
N THR A 119 -10.46 2.49 9.63
CA THR A 119 -10.39 1.71 10.86
C THR A 119 -10.26 0.19 10.64
N PRO A 120 -9.93 -0.62 11.67
CA PRO A 120 -9.79 -2.08 11.51
C PRO A 120 -11.05 -2.80 11.02
N GLN A 121 -12.23 -2.22 11.23
CA GLN A 121 -13.51 -2.80 10.85
C GLN A 121 -13.68 -2.86 9.32
N HIS A 122 -13.12 -1.89 8.60
CA HIS A 122 -13.43 -1.65 7.19
C HIS A 122 -12.28 -1.96 6.22
N TRP A 123 -11.14 -2.45 6.69
CA TRP A 123 -10.11 -2.95 5.79
C TRP A 123 -9.91 -4.46 5.92
N ARG A 124 -9.39 -5.10 4.86
CA ARG A 124 -9.07 -6.53 4.85
C ARG A 124 -7.69 -6.75 4.29
N PHE A 125 -6.92 -7.62 4.93
CA PHE A 125 -5.69 -8.17 4.38
C PHE A 125 -6.03 -9.40 3.53
N LEU A 126 -5.60 -9.41 2.27
CA LEU A 126 -5.77 -10.52 1.34
C LEU A 126 -4.47 -11.32 1.28
N ASN A 127 -4.43 -12.48 1.93
CA ASN A 127 -3.24 -13.34 1.94
C ASN A 127 -2.97 -14.00 0.58
N GLU A 128 -3.97 -14.06 -0.29
CA GLU A 128 -3.84 -14.58 -1.64
C GLU A 128 -2.97 -13.65 -2.49
N VAL A 129 -2.10 -14.24 -3.32
CA VAL A 129 -1.28 -13.46 -4.26
C VAL A 129 -2.11 -13.08 -5.47
N LEU A 130 -2.54 -11.85 -5.52
CA LEU A 130 -3.35 -11.28 -6.60
C LEU A 130 -2.55 -10.39 -7.58
N TYR A 131 -1.27 -10.18 -7.30
CA TYR A 131 -0.44 -9.18 -7.98
C TYR A 131 0.93 -9.73 -8.31
N VAL A 132 1.47 -9.34 -9.46
CA VAL A 132 2.84 -9.65 -9.89
C VAL A 132 3.61 -8.35 -10.04
N TYR A 133 4.58 -8.16 -9.16
CA TYR A 133 5.46 -7.00 -9.17
C TYR A 133 6.63 -7.21 -10.12
N ASN A 134 6.78 -6.33 -11.11
CA ASN A 134 7.86 -6.37 -12.08
C ASN A 134 9.11 -5.64 -11.57
N ASN A 135 10.00 -6.36 -10.93
CA ASN A 135 11.24 -5.78 -10.45
C ASN A 135 12.41 -5.82 -11.46
N LYS A 136 12.14 -6.18 -12.72
CA LYS A 136 13.13 -6.16 -13.81
C LYS A 136 13.30 -4.78 -14.43
N HIS A 137 12.32 -3.90 -14.28
CA HIS A 137 12.29 -2.66 -15.01
C HIS A 137 13.39 -1.71 -14.53
N GLY A 138 14.14 -1.14 -15.46
CA GLY A 138 15.21 -0.19 -15.16
C GLY A 138 14.76 1.13 -14.51
N LEU A 139 13.44 1.37 -14.41
CA LEU A 139 12.81 2.50 -13.74
C LEU A 139 12.31 2.16 -12.33
N SER A 140 12.49 0.91 -11.87
CA SER A 140 12.10 0.49 -10.53
C SER A 140 12.63 1.46 -9.46
N GLU A 141 11.76 1.87 -8.54
CA GLU A 141 12.09 2.75 -7.41
C GLU A 141 13.09 2.15 -6.42
N ASN A 142 13.47 0.89 -6.57
CA ASN A 142 14.46 0.19 -5.73
C ASN A 142 15.92 0.56 -6.01
N ARG A 143 16.20 1.71 -6.66
CA ARG A 143 17.57 2.23 -6.85
C ARG A 143 18.07 2.92 -5.58
N PRO A 144 19.39 2.91 -5.31
CA PRO A 144 19.95 3.53 -4.10
C PRO A 144 19.57 5.00 -3.89
N GLY A 145 19.41 5.78 -4.96
CA GLY A 145 18.98 7.18 -4.90
C GLY A 145 17.51 7.35 -4.53
N SER A 146 16.62 6.50 -5.03
CA SER A 146 15.18 6.58 -4.75
C SER A 146 14.85 6.11 -3.32
N ARG A 147 15.63 5.18 -2.74
CA ARG A 147 15.42 4.74 -1.36
C ARG A 147 15.57 5.88 -0.34
N ARG A 148 16.53 6.78 -0.57
CA ARG A 148 16.70 7.95 0.31
C ARG A 148 15.49 8.88 0.22
N GLU A 149 14.98 9.08 -0.98
CA GLU A 149 13.78 9.89 -1.20
C GLU A 149 12.53 9.23 -0.61
N GLN A 150 12.34 7.94 -0.80
CA GLN A 150 11.26 7.18 -0.17
C GLN A 150 11.27 7.33 1.36
N LEU A 151 12.46 7.20 1.98
CA LEU A 151 12.59 7.39 3.43
C LEU A 151 12.24 8.82 3.84
N ARG A 152 12.70 9.83 3.10
CA ARG A 152 12.39 11.24 3.37
C ARG A 152 10.88 11.47 3.33
N VAL A 153 10.22 11.03 2.27
CA VAL A 153 8.76 11.15 2.12
C VAL A 153 8.04 10.39 3.24
N ALA A 154 8.42 9.15 3.52
CA ALA A 154 7.81 8.37 4.59
C ALA A 154 7.96 9.05 5.97
N MET A 155 9.10 9.69 6.25
CA MET A 155 9.29 10.47 7.48
C MET A 155 8.39 11.71 7.51
N THR A 156 8.25 12.42 6.39
CA THR A 156 7.34 13.56 6.27
C THR A 156 5.90 13.13 6.57
N VAL A 157 5.43 12.07 5.92
CA VAL A 157 4.06 11.56 6.13
C VAL A 157 3.83 11.10 7.57
N ARG A 158 4.84 10.50 8.20
CA ARG A 158 4.76 10.12 9.63
C ARG A 158 4.58 11.32 10.55
N SER A 159 5.12 12.48 10.20
CA SER A 159 4.98 13.71 11.00
C SER A 159 3.68 14.48 10.76
N MET A 160 2.93 14.16 9.71
CA MET A 160 1.64 14.79 9.43
C MET A 160 0.59 14.39 10.47
N PRO A 161 -0.40 15.26 10.76
CA PRO A 161 -1.55 14.89 11.57
C PRO A 161 -2.28 13.66 11.01
N ARG A 162 -2.71 12.76 11.89
CA ARG A 162 -3.50 11.60 11.50
C ARG A 162 -4.88 12.02 11.00
N TYR A 163 -5.44 11.22 10.10
CA TYR A 163 -6.81 11.37 9.67
C TYR A 163 -7.76 10.79 10.73
N ALA A 164 -8.88 11.44 10.94
CA ALA A 164 -9.95 10.91 11.77
C ALA A 164 -10.66 9.74 11.06
N PRO A 165 -11.17 8.75 11.79
CA PRO A 165 -12.06 7.75 11.22
C PRO A 165 -13.23 8.40 10.48
N LEU A 166 -13.59 7.83 9.33
CA LEU A 166 -14.81 8.25 8.63
C LEU A 166 -16.02 7.58 9.30
N GLU A 167 -17.06 8.37 9.49
CA GLU A 167 -18.35 7.82 9.89
C GLU A 167 -18.97 7.06 8.72
N HIS A 168 -19.67 5.98 9.06
CA HIS A 168 -20.40 5.19 8.09
C HIS A 168 -21.47 6.06 7.39
N ARG A 169 -21.42 6.13 6.05
CA ARG A 169 -22.41 6.82 5.22
C ARG A 169 -23.33 5.82 4.56
#